data_9c7c96c75ca2ff892a6db36f5db1147d
#
_entry.id   9c7c96c75ca2ff892a6db36f5db1147d
#
_cell.length_a   1.000
_cell.length_b   1.000
_cell.length_c   1.000
_cell.angle_alpha   90.00
_cell.angle_beta   90.00
_cell.angle_gamma   90.00
#
_symmetry.space_group_name_H-M   'P 1'
#
loop_
_entity.id
_entity.type
_entity.pdbx_description
1 polymer ?
#
loop_
_entity_poly.entity_id
_entity_poly.type
_entity_poly.pdbx_seq_one_letter_code
_entity_poly.pdbx_strand_id
1 'polypeptide(L)'
;RLFEIGRVFNHQDAAAPRERQRLAAVICGSAMPEQWSAVSAPVDFYDIKAILDAALARIGLKADYLPAATAYLHPGRSARVSVSGVEVGVIGALHPALNKALDLPGDVYAFEVDLSALPTRALPKALPVSRFPSVRRDLALIGPESISAPQNEASVRRVLGERLQALLIFDVYRGPGLQPDTKSLAIGLILHEFSRTLNESEIELSISGVLTALADDCQAVLRA
;
A
#
# COMPACT_ATOMS: atom_id res chain seq x y z
N ARG A 1 -13.59 -12.81 -10.36
CA ARG A 1 -12.27 -12.20 -10.62
C ARG A 1 -11.95 -12.36 -12.08
N LEU A 2 -11.76 -11.27 -12.80
CA LEU A 2 -11.42 -11.24 -14.21
C LEU A 2 -10.24 -10.29 -14.43
N PHE A 3 -9.45 -10.53 -15.45
CA PHE A 3 -8.41 -9.61 -15.88
C PHE A 3 -8.28 -9.64 -17.41
N GLU A 4 -7.71 -8.56 -17.94
CA GLU A 4 -7.41 -8.44 -19.37
C GLU A 4 -6.11 -7.67 -19.58
N ILE A 5 -5.35 -8.07 -20.59
CA ILE A 5 -4.22 -7.29 -21.12
C ILE A 5 -4.59 -6.91 -22.54
N GLY A 6 -4.74 -5.61 -22.79
CA GLY A 6 -5.20 -5.09 -24.06
C GLY A 6 -4.42 -3.86 -24.53
N ARG A 7 -4.59 -3.53 -25.79
CA ARG A 7 -4.06 -2.29 -26.38
C ARG A 7 -5.16 -1.24 -26.39
N VAL A 8 -4.84 -0.06 -25.90
CA VAL A 8 -5.70 1.12 -25.97
C VAL A 8 -5.09 2.16 -26.89
N PHE A 9 -5.96 2.83 -27.64
CA PHE A 9 -5.58 3.84 -28.60
C PHE A 9 -6.11 5.19 -28.13
N ASN A 10 -5.21 6.12 -27.81
CA ASN A 10 -5.59 7.48 -27.42
C ASN A 10 -5.34 8.44 -28.57
N HIS A 11 -6.36 9.19 -28.94
CA HIS A 11 -6.24 10.27 -29.90
C HIS A 11 -5.79 11.53 -29.16
N GLN A 12 -4.65 12.05 -29.54
CA GLN A 12 -4.16 13.36 -29.09
C GLN A 12 -3.99 14.18 -30.37
N ASP A 13 -4.83 15.22 -30.54
CA ASP A 13 -4.81 16.23 -31.61
C ASP A 13 -4.22 15.73 -32.94
N ALA A 14 -4.75 15.92 -34.09
CA ALA A 14 -4.26 15.65 -35.44
C ALA A 14 -3.04 14.70 -35.69
N ALA A 15 -2.46 14.12 -34.62
CA ALA A 15 -1.37 13.15 -34.66
C ALA A 15 -1.88 11.72 -34.78
N ALA A 16 -1.03 10.77 -35.21
CA ALA A 16 -1.36 9.36 -35.23
C ALA A 16 -1.78 8.87 -33.81
N PRO A 17 -2.78 7.97 -33.69
CA PRO A 17 -3.21 7.44 -32.40
C PRO A 17 -2.04 6.85 -31.62
N ARG A 18 -1.90 7.22 -30.36
CA ARG A 18 -0.87 6.64 -29.48
C ARG A 18 -1.40 5.32 -28.92
N GLU A 19 -0.71 4.25 -29.24
CA GLU A 19 -0.96 2.92 -28.71
C GLU A 19 -0.28 2.73 -27.36
N ARG A 20 -1.02 2.15 -26.38
CA ARG A 20 -0.50 1.76 -25.07
C ARG A 20 -1.03 0.41 -24.68
N GLN A 21 -0.20 -0.39 -24.03
CA GLN A 21 -0.61 -1.67 -23.48
C GLN A 21 -1.04 -1.49 -22.04
N ARG A 22 -2.26 -1.94 -21.70
CA ARG A 22 -2.82 -1.86 -20.36
C ARG A 22 -3.16 -3.23 -19.80
N LEU A 23 -3.00 -3.35 -18.49
CA LEU A 23 -3.55 -4.43 -17.68
C LEU A 23 -4.69 -3.88 -16.84
N ALA A 24 -5.85 -4.49 -16.95
CA ALA A 24 -7.00 -4.21 -16.11
C ALA A 24 -7.45 -5.48 -15.38
N ALA A 25 -8.00 -5.33 -14.18
CA ALA A 25 -8.65 -6.42 -13.48
C ALA A 25 -9.83 -5.92 -12.66
N VAL A 26 -10.82 -6.81 -12.47
CA VAL A 26 -12.00 -6.56 -11.63
C VAL A 26 -12.23 -7.73 -10.69
N ILE A 27 -12.72 -7.42 -9.49
CA ILE A 27 -13.17 -8.39 -8.50
C ILE A 27 -14.51 -7.96 -7.90
N CYS A 28 -15.37 -8.93 -7.61
CA CYS A 28 -16.62 -8.74 -6.88
C CYS A 28 -16.99 -10.02 -6.13
N GLY A 29 -17.98 -9.93 -5.25
CA GLY A 29 -18.50 -11.08 -4.51
C GLY A 29 -17.64 -11.46 -3.29
N SER A 30 -17.46 -12.76 -3.03
CA SER A 30 -16.71 -13.26 -1.87
C SER A 30 -15.20 -13.19 -2.07
N ALA A 31 -14.48 -12.82 -1.03
CA ALA A 31 -13.02 -12.79 -1.00
C ALA A 31 -12.42 -14.19 -1.20
N MET A 32 -13.03 -15.20 -0.57
CA MET A 32 -12.66 -16.61 -0.66
C MET A 32 -13.83 -17.44 -1.20
N PRO A 33 -13.56 -18.53 -1.92
CA PRO A 33 -14.61 -19.51 -2.25
C PRO A 33 -15.28 -20.02 -0.97
N GLU A 34 -16.55 -20.42 -1.07
CA GLU A 34 -17.26 -21.03 0.03
C GLU A 34 -16.49 -22.25 0.57
N GLN A 35 -16.21 -22.25 1.88
CA GLN A 35 -15.41 -23.26 2.55
C GLN A 35 -15.68 -23.28 4.05
N TRP A 36 -15.41 -24.40 4.67
CA TRP A 36 -15.65 -24.61 6.11
C TRP A 36 -14.63 -23.90 7.02
N SER A 37 -13.43 -23.60 6.52
CA SER A 37 -12.29 -23.10 7.33
C SER A 37 -12.21 -21.58 7.42
N ALA A 38 -13.02 -20.85 6.68
CA ALA A 38 -13.03 -19.39 6.68
C ALA A 38 -14.45 -18.84 6.63
N VAL A 39 -14.67 -17.74 7.35
CA VAL A 39 -15.93 -16.99 7.28
C VAL A 39 -16.00 -16.31 5.91
N SER A 40 -17.17 -16.39 5.27
CA SER A 40 -17.43 -15.67 4.02
C SER A 40 -17.41 -14.16 4.29
N ALA A 41 -16.54 -13.45 3.59
CA ALA A 41 -16.45 -12.00 3.62
C ALA A 41 -16.50 -11.46 2.18
N PRO A 42 -17.15 -10.31 1.92
CA PRO A 42 -17.09 -9.67 0.62
C PRO A 42 -15.66 -9.19 0.34
N VAL A 43 -15.31 -9.09 -0.94
CA VAL A 43 -14.06 -8.45 -1.37
C VAL A 43 -14.05 -6.98 -0.98
N ASP A 44 -12.85 -6.47 -0.72
CA ASP A 44 -12.62 -5.06 -0.41
C ASP A 44 -11.50 -4.43 -1.27
N PHE A 45 -11.16 -3.18 -0.95
CA PHE A 45 -10.07 -2.46 -1.60
C PHE A 45 -8.72 -3.16 -1.45
N TYR A 46 -8.48 -3.81 -0.32
CA TYR A 46 -7.20 -4.45 -0.04
C TYR A 46 -7.04 -5.77 -0.80
N ASP A 47 -8.14 -6.44 -1.15
CA ASP A 47 -8.10 -7.64 -2.00
C ASP A 47 -7.61 -7.32 -3.41
N ILE A 48 -8.17 -6.29 -4.05
CA ILE A 48 -7.72 -5.88 -5.40
C ILE A 48 -6.32 -5.29 -5.37
N LYS A 49 -5.98 -4.55 -4.30
CA LYS A 49 -4.63 -4.03 -4.07
C LYS A 49 -3.61 -5.16 -3.95
N ALA A 50 -3.91 -6.21 -3.18
CA ALA A 50 -3.01 -7.36 -3.02
C ALA A 50 -2.77 -8.09 -4.34
N ILE A 51 -3.76 -8.17 -5.23
CA ILE A 51 -3.61 -8.75 -6.56
C ILE A 51 -2.63 -7.92 -7.40
N LEU A 52 -2.77 -6.60 -7.40
CA LEU A 52 -1.85 -5.72 -8.14
C LEU A 52 -0.43 -5.77 -7.55
N ASP A 53 -0.31 -5.70 -6.22
CA ASP A 53 0.99 -5.80 -5.54
C ASP A 53 1.69 -7.13 -5.86
N ALA A 54 0.96 -8.24 -5.85
CA ALA A 54 1.49 -9.56 -6.21
C ALA A 54 1.95 -9.61 -7.68
N ALA A 55 1.21 -9.02 -8.61
CA ALA A 55 1.59 -8.93 -10.01
C ALA A 55 2.88 -8.13 -10.22
N LEU A 56 2.96 -6.94 -9.60
CA LEU A 56 4.15 -6.08 -9.67
C LEU A 56 5.37 -6.70 -8.99
N ALA A 57 5.19 -7.38 -7.87
CA ALA A 57 6.27 -8.07 -7.16
C ALA A 57 6.91 -9.18 -8.01
N ARG A 58 6.15 -9.83 -8.91
CA ARG A 58 6.69 -10.85 -9.86
C ARG A 58 7.72 -10.26 -10.80
N ILE A 59 7.65 -8.98 -11.08
CA ILE A 59 8.63 -8.27 -11.92
C ILE A 59 9.56 -7.38 -11.09
N GLY A 60 9.56 -7.55 -9.75
CA GLY A 60 10.46 -6.84 -8.84
C GLY A 60 10.10 -5.36 -8.64
N LEU A 61 8.85 -4.99 -8.89
CA LEU A 61 8.35 -3.62 -8.69
C LEU A 61 7.45 -3.53 -7.46
N LYS A 62 7.43 -2.35 -6.86
CA LYS A 62 6.55 -1.98 -5.76
C LYS A 62 5.75 -0.76 -6.18
N ALA A 63 4.45 -0.77 -5.88
CA ALA A 63 3.59 0.38 -6.11
C ALA A 63 3.43 1.23 -4.86
N ASP A 64 3.26 2.53 -5.09
CA ASP A 64 2.79 3.51 -4.12
C ASP A 64 1.36 3.91 -4.47
N TYR A 65 0.53 4.14 -3.45
CA TYR A 65 -0.89 4.43 -3.59
C TYR A 65 -1.20 5.77 -2.93
N LEU A 66 -1.74 6.71 -3.70
CA LEU A 66 -2.18 8.01 -3.21
C LEU A 66 -3.68 8.19 -3.44
N PRO A 67 -4.46 8.63 -2.44
CA PRO A 67 -5.88 8.89 -2.64
C PRO A 67 -6.13 9.74 -3.88
N ALA A 68 -7.08 9.35 -4.70
CA ALA A 68 -7.44 10.07 -5.93
C ALA A 68 -8.93 9.87 -6.23
N ALA A 69 -9.53 10.87 -6.83
CA ALA A 69 -10.88 10.77 -7.37
C ALA A 69 -10.82 10.70 -8.89
N THR A 70 -11.53 9.74 -9.47
CA THR A 70 -11.76 9.63 -10.91
C THR A 70 -13.26 9.53 -11.16
N ALA A 71 -13.70 9.89 -12.37
CA ALA A 71 -15.13 9.93 -12.68
C ALA A 71 -15.84 8.56 -12.57
N TYR A 72 -15.10 7.47 -12.68
CA TYR A 72 -15.64 6.10 -12.68
C TYR A 72 -15.31 5.29 -11.43
N LEU A 73 -14.50 5.83 -10.50
CA LEU A 73 -14.22 5.20 -9.22
C LEU A 73 -14.86 5.98 -8.06
N HIS A 74 -15.07 5.29 -6.98
CA HIS A 74 -15.63 5.86 -5.76
C HIS A 74 -14.65 6.89 -5.15
N PRO A 75 -15.06 8.15 -4.88
CA PRO A 75 -14.16 9.22 -4.49
C PRO A 75 -13.42 9.00 -3.16
N GLY A 76 -13.99 8.21 -2.24
CA GLY A 76 -13.38 7.89 -0.94
C GLY A 76 -12.75 6.50 -0.87
N ARG A 77 -12.81 5.69 -1.96
CA ARG A 77 -12.27 4.32 -2.00
C ARG A 77 -11.49 4.08 -3.29
N SER A 78 -10.66 5.04 -3.67
CA SER A 78 -9.84 4.98 -4.88
C SER A 78 -8.48 5.64 -4.69
N ALA A 79 -7.51 5.20 -5.47
CA ALA A 79 -6.14 5.71 -5.43
C ALA A 79 -5.51 5.75 -6.83
N ARG A 80 -4.59 6.67 -7.03
CA ARG A 80 -3.60 6.60 -8.09
C ARG A 80 -2.53 5.59 -7.73
N VAL A 81 -2.05 4.89 -8.73
CA VAL A 81 -0.97 3.90 -8.62
C VAL A 81 0.28 4.50 -9.24
N SER A 82 1.35 4.57 -8.48
CA SER A 82 2.66 5.02 -8.97
C SER A 82 3.71 3.94 -8.75
N VAL A 83 4.65 3.83 -9.67
CA VAL A 83 5.81 2.93 -9.56
C VAL A 83 7.07 3.76 -9.80
N SER A 84 8.01 3.75 -8.86
CA SER A 84 9.23 4.56 -8.93
C SER A 84 8.96 6.05 -9.21
N GLY A 85 7.90 6.61 -8.60
CA GLY A 85 7.51 8.00 -8.76
C GLY A 85 6.76 8.35 -10.06
N VAL A 86 6.54 7.38 -10.96
CA VAL A 86 5.77 7.55 -12.19
C VAL A 86 4.36 7.05 -11.99
N GLU A 87 3.34 7.87 -12.29
CA GLU A 87 1.95 7.44 -12.27
C GLU A 87 1.70 6.46 -13.43
N VAL A 88 1.23 5.26 -13.07
CA VAL A 88 1.01 4.17 -14.02
C VAL A 88 -0.46 3.77 -14.14
N GLY A 89 -1.33 4.21 -13.24
CA GLY A 89 -2.73 3.85 -13.31
C GLY A 89 -3.54 4.22 -12.07
N VAL A 90 -4.69 3.57 -11.95
CA VAL A 90 -5.67 3.79 -10.88
C VAL A 90 -6.24 2.48 -10.36
N ILE A 91 -6.71 2.50 -9.11
CA ILE A 91 -7.30 1.37 -8.42
C ILE A 91 -8.43 1.86 -7.51
N GLY A 92 -9.49 1.10 -7.33
CA GLY A 92 -10.55 1.47 -6.38
C GLY A 92 -11.84 0.70 -6.56
N ALA A 93 -12.81 1.06 -5.71
CA ALA A 93 -14.20 0.65 -5.89
C ALA A 93 -14.81 1.37 -7.11
N LEU A 94 -15.65 0.71 -7.85
CA LEU A 94 -16.42 1.34 -8.92
C LEU A 94 -17.38 2.40 -8.35
N HIS A 95 -17.60 3.48 -9.09
CA HIS A 95 -18.51 4.54 -8.66
C HIS A 95 -19.94 4.00 -8.46
N PRO A 96 -20.64 4.32 -7.34
CA PRO A 96 -21.97 3.76 -7.05
C PRO A 96 -22.99 3.98 -8.17
N ALA A 97 -22.91 5.11 -8.86
CA ALA A 97 -23.80 5.40 -9.99
C ALA A 97 -23.59 4.42 -11.17
N LEU A 98 -22.34 4.00 -11.42
CA LEU A 98 -22.02 2.99 -12.44
C LEU A 98 -22.45 1.60 -11.99
N ASN A 99 -22.21 1.24 -10.73
CA ASN A 99 -22.70 -0.01 -10.15
C ASN A 99 -24.23 -0.17 -10.37
N LYS A 100 -24.98 0.90 -10.07
CA LYS A 100 -26.44 0.93 -10.28
C LYS A 100 -26.82 0.89 -11.76
N ALA A 101 -26.15 1.66 -12.61
CA ALA A 101 -26.46 1.72 -14.05
C ALA A 101 -26.20 0.40 -14.77
N LEU A 102 -25.22 -0.37 -14.29
CA LEU A 102 -24.83 -1.68 -14.85
C LEU A 102 -25.50 -2.86 -14.13
N ASP A 103 -26.36 -2.59 -13.14
CA ASP A 103 -27.06 -3.61 -12.32
C ASP A 103 -26.10 -4.66 -11.75
N LEU A 104 -24.97 -4.20 -11.19
CA LEU A 104 -23.94 -5.09 -10.67
C LEU A 104 -24.26 -5.56 -9.24
N PRO A 105 -23.98 -6.84 -8.90
CA PRO A 105 -24.29 -7.41 -7.61
C PRO A 105 -23.26 -6.97 -6.54
N GLY A 106 -23.53 -5.89 -5.85
CA GLY A 106 -22.69 -5.40 -4.75
C GLY A 106 -21.49 -4.55 -5.20
N ASP A 107 -20.52 -4.39 -4.33
CA ASP A 107 -19.32 -3.59 -4.60
C ASP A 107 -18.40 -4.32 -5.59
N VAL A 108 -17.96 -3.59 -6.60
CA VAL A 108 -16.98 -4.03 -7.59
C VAL A 108 -15.72 -3.21 -7.41
N TYR A 109 -14.58 -3.87 -7.32
CA TYR A 109 -13.26 -3.23 -7.25
C TYR A 109 -12.49 -3.53 -8.51
N ALA A 110 -11.75 -2.52 -9.00
CA ALA A 110 -11.00 -2.63 -10.24
C ALA A 110 -9.68 -1.88 -10.15
N PHE A 111 -8.74 -2.28 -10.98
CA PHE A 111 -7.59 -1.45 -11.33
C PHE A 111 -7.36 -1.45 -12.83
N GLU A 112 -6.71 -0.39 -13.30
CA GLU A 112 -6.17 -0.29 -14.66
C GLU A 112 -4.79 0.34 -14.59
N VAL A 113 -3.77 -0.32 -15.16
CA VAL A 113 -2.39 0.15 -15.19
C VAL A 113 -1.81 0.11 -16.59
N ASP A 114 -1.03 1.13 -16.93
CA ASP A 114 -0.29 1.24 -18.19
C ASP A 114 1.01 0.44 -18.09
N LEU A 115 1.07 -0.70 -18.75
CA LEU A 115 2.26 -1.54 -18.77
C LEU A 115 3.44 -0.89 -19.51
N SER A 116 3.15 0.02 -20.45
CA SER A 116 4.17 0.73 -21.21
C SER A 116 4.89 1.81 -20.37
N ALA A 117 4.29 2.21 -19.25
CA ALA A 117 4.87 3.19 -18.31
C ALA A 117 5.68 2.52 -17.20
N LEU A 118 5.62 1.19 -17.05
CA LEU A 118 6.39 0.47 -16.05
C LEU A 118 7.87 0.49 -16.37
N PRO A 119 8.75 0.68 -15.36
CA PRO A 119 10.19 0.58 -15.57
C PRO A 119 10.59 -0.85 -15.95
N THR A 120 11.66 -0.97 -16.74
CA THR A 120 12.22 -2.27 -17.09
C THR A 120 12.71 -2.98 -15.82
N ARG A 121 12.39 -4.27 -15.71
CA ARG A 121 12.83 -5.10 -14.59
C ARG A 121 14.36 -5.09 -14.49
N ALA A 122 14.88 -4.69 -13.34
CA ALA A 122 16.29 -4.88 -13.04
C ALA A 122 16.60 -6.36 -12.81
N LEU A 123 17.78 -6.80 -13.21
CA LEU A 123 18.25 -8.16 -12.88
C LEU A 123 18.39 -8.29 -11.36
N PRO A 124 17.85 -9.36 -10.75
CA PRO A 124 18.02 -9.60 -9.33
C PRO A 124 19.50 -9.72 -8.99
N LYS A 125 19.95 -8.99 -7.98
CA LYS A 125 21.31 -9.13 -7.43
C LYS A 125 21.22 -9.96 -6.15
N ALA A 126 22.10 -10.94 -6.01
CA ALA A 126 22.25 -11.67 -4.76
C ALA A 126 22.72 -10.69 -3.67
N LEU A 127 21.99 -10.63 -2.57
CA LEU A 127 22.40 -9.88 -1.40
C LEU A 127 23.06 -10.84 -0.40
N PRO A 128 24.09 -10.39 0.34
CA PRO A 128 24.67 -11.18 1.41
C PRO A 128 23.60 -11.52 2.45
N VAL A 129 23.59 -12.78 2.87
CA VAL A 129 22.74 -13.20 4.00
C VAL A 129 23.47 -12.86 5.29
N SER A 130 22.84 -12.04 6.13
CA SER A 130 23.40 -11.73 7.43
C SER A 130 23.35 -12.95 8.35
N ARG A 131 24.41 -13.10 9.18
CA ARG A 131 24.49 -14.10 10.24
C ARG A 131 23.96 -13.60 11.58
N PHE A 132 23.61 -12.32 11.66
CA PHE A 132 23.15 -11.68 12.89
C PHE A 132 21.64 -11.63 12.93
N PRO A 133 21.03 -11.84 14.11
CA PRO A 133 19.58 -11.83 14.24
C PRO A 133 18.99 -10.42 14.07
N SER A 134 17.81 -10.32 13.51
CA SER A 134 17.00 -9.12 13.56
C SER A 134 16.27 -9.00 14.89
N VAL A 135 15.92 -7.77 15.26
CA VAL A 135 15.17 -7.45 16.47
C VAL A 135 13.86 -6.79 16.07
N ARG A 136 12.74 -7.25 16.61
CA ARG A 136 11.44 -6.63 16.43
C ARG A 136 11.09 -5.73 17.61
N ARG A 137 10.58 -4.54 17.32
CA ARG A 137 9.97 -3.62 18.30
C ARG A 137 8.60 -3.18 17.79
N ASP A 138 7.60 -3.33 18.63
CA ASP A 138 6.23 -2.94 18.32
C ASP A 138 5.92 -1.61 19.02
N LEU A 139 5.28 -0.72 18.26
CA LEU A 139 4.88 0.61 18.73
C LEU A 139 3.39 0.80 18.44
N ALA A 140 2.64 1.25 19.43
CA ALA A 140 1.27 1.71 19.24
C ALA A 140 1.29 3.26 19.21
N LEU A 141 0.90 3.84 18.10
CA LEU A 141 0.93 5.28 17.85
C LEU A 141 -0.48 5.84 17.78
N ILE A 142 -0.71 7.02 18.34
CA ILE A 142 -1.95 7.77 18.14
C ILE A 142 -1.58 9.01 17.32
N GLY A 143 -2.27 9.22 16.21
CA GLY A 143 -2.07 10.37 15.33
C GLY A 143 -3.32 10.76 14.57
N PRO A 144 -3.29 11.90 13.85
CA PRO A 144 -4.43 12.38 13.06
C PRO A 144 -4.86 11.36 11.99
N GLU A 145 -6.18 11.26 11.76
CA GLU A 145 -6.74 10.40 10.71
C GLU A 145 -6.22 10.78 9.32
N SER A 146 -5.92 12.06 9.09
CA SER A 146 -5.42 12.61 7.82
C SER A 146 -4.02 12.12 7.44
N ILE A 147 -3.20 11.71 8.42
CA ILE A 147 -1.84 11.22 8.16
C ILE A 147 -1.91 9.78 7.66
N SER A 148 -1.41 9.57 6.46
CA SER A 148 -1.40 8.26 5.82
C SER A 148 -0.31 7.33 6.36
N ALA A 149 -0.49 6.02 6.19
CA ALA A 149 0.53 5.03 6.54
C ALA A 149 1.87 5.24 5.82
N PRO A 150 1.92 5.57 4.51
CA PRO A 150 3.17 5.91 3.84
C PRO A 150 3.91 7.12 4.43
N GLN A 151 3.20 8.13 4.95
CA GLN A 151 3.85 9.26 5.60
C GLN A 151 4.56 8.83 6.90
N ASN A 152 3.90 8.01 7.74
CA ASN A 152 4.55 7.43 8.92
C ASN A 152 5.75 6.56 8.52
N GLU A 153 5.62 5.70 7.50
CA GLU A 153 6.72 4.87 7.00
C GLU A 153 7.90 5.71 6.51
N ALA A 154 7.65 6.81 5.80
CA ALA A 154 8.70 7.70 5.31
C ALA A 154 9.50 8.33 6.45
N SER A 155 8.85 8.80 7.52
CA SER A 155 9.51 9.34 8.71
C SER A 155 10.37 8.30 9.42
N VAL A 156 9.83 7.08 9.59
CA VAL A 156 10.58 5.97 10.19
C VAL A 156 11.80 5.60 9.34
N ARG A 157 11.65 5.47 8.03
CA ARG A 157 12.75 5.15 7.11
C ARG A 157 13.83 6.22 7.07
N ARG A 158 13.45 7.49 7.18
CA ARG A 158 14.40 8.61 7.24
C ARG A 158 15.34 8.52 8.45
N VAL A 159 14.83 8.05 9.60
CA VAL A 159 15.60 7.91 10.84
C VAL A 159 16.45 6.65 10.85
N LEU A 160 15.84 5.52 10.48
CA LEU A 160 16.47 4.19 10.62
C LEU A 160 17.36 3.81 9.44
N GLY A 161 17.07 4.36 8.24
CA GLY A 161 17.83 4.06 7.02
C GLY A 161 17.93 2.55 6.76
N GLU A 162 19.15 2.08 6.55
CA GLU A 162 19.45 0.66 6.25
C GLU A 162 19.22 -0.30 7.42
N ARG A 163 19.13 0.23 8.66
CA ARG A 163 18.79 -0.59 9.83
C ARG A 163 17.35 -1.07 9.84
N LEU A 164 16.45 -0.41 9.11
CA LEU A 164 15.06 -0.84 8.97
C LEU A 164 14.96 -1.92 7.89
N GLN A 165 14.94 -3.17 8.30
CA GLN A 165 14.70 -4.30 7.38
C GLN A 165 13.25 -4.33 6.90
N ALA A 166 12.28 -4.14 7.81
CA ALA A 166 10.85 -4.08 7.47
C ALA A 166 10.07 -3.24 8.48
N LEU A 167 8.99 -2.63 8.00
CA LEU A 167 7.93 -2.01 8.79
C LEU A 167 6.63 -2.74 8.47
N LEU A 168 5.94 -3.21 9.50
CA LEU A 168 4.68 -3.92 9.40
C LEU A 168 3.61 -3.11 10.14
N ILE A 169 2.51 -2.80 9.47
CA ILE A 169 1.31 -2.30 10.13
C ILE A 169 0.43 -3.50 10.39
N PHE A 170 0.16 -3.79 11.66
CA PHE A 170 -0.58 -4.99 12.02
C PHE A 170 -1.92 -4.70 12.70
N ASP A 171 -2.17 -3.45 13.11
CA ASP A 171 -3.48 -3.03 13.60
C ASP A 171 -3.74 -1.55 13.33
N VAL A 172 -5.02 -1.22 13.08
CA VAL A 172 -5.53 0.15 12.93
C VAL A 172 -6.83 0.25 13.72
N TYR A 173 -6.77 0.90 14.87
CA TYR A 173 -7.92 1.06 15.74
C TYR A 173 -8.55 2.45 15.62
N ARG A 174 -9.89 2.46 15.52
CA ARG A 174 -10.74 3.65 15.55
C ARG A 174 -11.89 3.35 16.49
N GLY A 175 -11.99 4.08 17.59
CA GLY A 175 -13.06 3.80 18.52
C GLY A 175 -12.92 4.50 19.87
N PRO A 176 -13.68 4.04 20.87
CA PRO A 176 -13.68 4.64 22.20
C PRO A 176 -12.28 4.73 22.80
N GLY A 177 -12.01 5.83 23.49
CA GLY A 177 -10.70 6.11 24.11
C GLY A 177 -9.72 6.87 23.21
N LEU A 178 -10.08 7.17 21.95
CA LEU A 178 -9.34 8.09 21.10
C LEU A 178 -10.06 9.43 20.98
N GLN A 179 -9.29 10.51 20.73
CA GLN A 179 -9.87 11.81 20.40
C GLN A 179 -10.56 11.77 19.01
N PRO A 180 -11.55 12.64 18.76
CA PRO A 180 -12.12 12.80 17.42
C PRO A 180 -11.02 13.03 16.38
N ASP A 181 -11.23 12.52 15.16
CA ASP A 181 -10.30 12.64 14.02
C ASP A 181 -8.89 12.07 14.26
N THR A 182 -8.77 11.13 15.20
CA THR A 182 -7.53 10.38 15.43
C THR A 182 -7.72 8.89 15.24
N LYS A 183 -6.62 8.21 14.95
CA LYS A 183 -6.53 6.75 14.88
C LYS A 183 -5.34 6.26 15.67
N SER A 184 -5.41 5.02 16.16
CA SER A 184 -4.26 4.31 16.70
C SER A 184 -3.72 3.36 15.63
N LEU A 185 -2.43 3.43 15.39
CA LEU A 185 -1.71 2.61 14.42
C LEU A 185 -0.69 1.76 15.15
N ALA A 186 -0.82 0.44 15.06
CA ALA A 186 0.17 -0.47 15.62
C ALA A 186 1.14 -0.90 14.52
N ILE A 187 2.42 -0.61 14.75
CA ILE A 187 3.51 -0.90 13.81
C ILE A 187 4.57 -1.78 14.44
N GLY A 188 5.07 -2.74 13.67
CA GLY A 188 6.23 -3.56 14.02
C GLY A 188 7.44 -3.12 13.21
N LEU A 189 8.49 -2.73 13.89
CA LEU A 189 9.78 -2.37 13.29
C LEU A 189 10.73 -3.55 13.39
N ILE A 190 11.19 -4.06 12.27
CA ILE A 190 12.22 -5.10 12.22
C ILE A 190 13.55 -4.43 11.93
N LEU A 191 14.39 -4.39 12.96
CA LEU A 191 15.69 -3.76 12.94
C LEU A 191 16.79 -4.82 12.73
N HIS A 192 17.75 -4.50 11.91
CA HIS A 192 18.84 -5.39 11.57
C HIS A 192 20.13 -4.62 11.30
N GLU A 193 21.28 -5.21 11.68
CA GLU A 193 22.61 -4.71 11.34
C GLU A 193 23.40 -5.85 10.70
N PHE A 194 24.06 -5.59 9.58
CA PHE A 194 24.76 -6.63 8.81
C PHE A 194 26.10 -7.04 9.43
N SER A 195 26.71 -6.15 10.23
CA SER A 195 28.07 -6.34 10.75
C SER A 195 28.10 -6.95 12.14
N ARG A 196 27.02 -6.82 12.93
CA ARG A 196 26.95 -7.29 14.32
C ARG A 196 25.50 -7.35 14.82
N THR A 197 25.30 -7.95 15.98
CA THR A 197 24.04 -7.87 16.71
C THR A 197 23.87 -6.47 17.32
N LEU A 198 22.68 -5.88 17.19
CA LEU A 198 22.31 -4.62 17.86
C LEU A 198 22.23 -4.86 19.38
N ASN A 199 22.79 -3.95 20.16
CA ASN A 199 22.60 -3.94 21.60
C ASN A 199 21.35 -3.15 22.01
N GLU A 200 20.87 -3.35 23.24
CA GLU A 200 19.62 -2.75 23.73
C GLU A 200 19.66 -1.22 23.72
N SER A 201 20.76 -0.62 24.12
CA SER A 201 20.91 0.85 24.14
C SER A 201 20.82 1.47 22.73
N GLU A 202 21.35 0.79 21.73
CA GLU A 202 21.25 1.24 20.32
C GLU A 202 19.83 1.13 19.79
N ILE A 203 19.10 0.08 20.18
CA ILE A 203 17.70 -0.12 19.83
C ILE A 203 16.85 0.97 20.49
N GLU A 204 17.03 1.23 21.77
CA GLU A 204 16.32 2.28 22.52
C GLU A 204 16.56 3.67 21.91
N LEU A 205 17.82 4.00 21.58
CA LEU A 205 18.16 5.25 20.92
C LEU A 205 17.50 5.37 19.55
N SER A 206 17.48 4.30 18.77
CA SER A 206 16.82 4.23 17.46
C SER A 206 15.32 4.46 17.60
N ILE A 207 14.66 3.81 18.56
CA ILE A 207 13.23 3.98 18.83
C ILE A 207 12.91 5.40 19.32
N SER A 208 13.72 5.97 20.21
CA SER A 208 13.56 7.36 20.66
C SER A 208 13.64 8.34 19.49
N GLY A 209 14.61 8.16 18.59
CA GLY A 209 14.70 8.97 17.37
C GLY A 209 13.49 8.83 16.46
N VAL A 210 12.97 7.62 16.30
CA VAL A 210 11.74 7.35 15.52
C VAL A 210 10.54 8.05 16.13
N LEU A 211 10.35 7.96 17.45
CA LEU A 211 9.22 8.61 18.14
C LEU A 211 9.29 10.13 18.01
N THR A 212 10.46 10.72 18.13
CA THR A 212 10.66 12.17 17.92
C THR A 212 10.28 12.55 16.49
N ALA A 213 10.77 11.85 15.48
CA ALA A 213 10.46 12.15 14.09
C ALA A 213 8.97 11.97 13.77
N LEU A 214 8.30 10.95 14.31
CA LEU A 214 6.87 10.75 14.15
C LEU A 214 6.04 11.84 14.83
N ALA A 215 6.49 12.36 15.98
CA ALA A 215 5.85 13.48 16.62
C ALA A 215 5.97 14.77 15.78
N ASP A 216 7.13 15.05 15.24
CA ASP A 216 7.42 16.25 14.46
C ASP A 216 6.75 16.23 13.08
N ASP A 217 6.88 15.12 12.35
CA ASP A 217 6.41 15.02 10.96
C ASP A 217 4.91 14.64 10.86
N CYS A 218 4.45 13.80 11.77
CA CYS A 218 3.15 13.13 11.67
C CYS A 218 2.21 13.47 12.84
N GLN A 219 2.65 14.27 13.81
CA GLN A 219 1.90 14.55 15.03
C GLN A 219 1.45 13.26 15.75
N ALA A 220 2.24 12.20 15.60
CA ALA A 220 1.94 10.90 16.18
C ALA A 220 2.70 10.71 17.49
N VAL A 221 1.99 10.27 18.53
CA VAL A 221 2.55 10.02 19.86
C VAL A 221 2.36 8.56 20.25
N LEU A 222 3.23 8.07 21.12
CA LEU A 222 3.11 6.72 21.66
C LEU A 222 1.82 6.62 22.50
N ARG A 223 1.05 5.57 22.25
CA ARG A 223 -0.11 5.23 23.07
C ARG A 223 0.37 4.66 24.40
N ALA A 224 -0.04 5.29 25.49
CA ALA A 224 0.22 4.80 26.85
C ALA A 224 -0.58 3.54 27.20
#